data_c1185e22b03a4e9f38023fbe2b9d5866
#
_entry.id   c1185e22b03a4e9f38023fbe2b9d5866
#
_cell.length_a   1.000
_cell.length_b   1.000
_cell.length_c   1.000
_cell.angle_alpha   90.00
_cell.angle_beta   90.00
_cell.angle_gamma   90.00
#
_symmetry.space_group_name_H-M   'P 1'
#
loop_
_entity.id
_entity.type
_entity.pdbx_description
1 polymer ?
#
loop_
_entity_poly.entity_id
_entity_poly.type
_entity_poly.pdbx_seq_one_letter_code
_entity_poly.pdbx_strand_id
1 'polypeptide(L)'
;MSAVASILSIILFLAFLTSGIQKVLFNPLASQSAGHLGFSKSAFQRIGMVEIAGAVAVMAGLAAKGTSFWAILNELAAGGLTVTMILAVYFHVRKGDDVKVFAPAAGLAVLALLELIFRLA
;
A
#
# COMPACT_ATOMS: atom_id res chain seq x y z
N MET A 1 9.07 6.57 17.65
CA MET A 1 9.18 6.60 16.19
C MET A 1 9.72 7.95 15.76
N SER A 2 10.59 7.99 14.75
CA SER A 2 11.14 9.25 14.25
C SER A 2 10.07 10.09 13.54
N ALA A 3 10.33 11.40 13.42
CA ALA A 3 9.43 12.29 12.67
C ALA A 3 9.29 11.85 11.22
N VAL A 4 10.37 11.35 10.61
CA VAL A 4 10.34 10.85 9.23
C VAL A 4 9.41 9.66 9.11
N ALA A 5 9.53 8.68 9.99
CA ALA A 5 8.66 7.51 9.97
C ALA A 5 7.19 7.89 10.21
N SER A 6 6.92 8.85 11.08
CA SER A 6 5.56 9.34 11.31
C SER A 6 4.97 9.98 10.08
N ILE A 7 5.72 10.84 9.39
CA ILE A 7 5.28 11.48 8.16
C ILE A 7 5.01 10.45 7.07
N LEU A 8 5.92 9.48 6.91
CA LEU A 8 5.75 8.40 5.93
C LEU A 8 4.50 7.57 6.23
N SER A 9 4.24 7.26 7.51
CA SER A 9 3.04 6.52 7.90
C SER A 9 1.76 7.27 7.54
N ILE A 10 1.72 8.58 7.74
CA ILE A 10 0.56 9.39 7.38
C ILE A 10 0.34 9.41 5.86
N ILE A 11 1.41 9.58 5.10
CA ILE A 11 1.34 9.56 3.62
C ILE A 11 0.83 8.20 3.14
N LEU A 12 1.37 7.11 3.68
CA LEU A 12 0.94 5.76 3.32
C LEU A 12 -0.52 5.51 3.68
N PHE A 13 -0.95 5.96 4.86
CA PHE A 13 -2.34 5.84 5.27
C PHE A 13 -3.27 6.49 4.24
N LEU A 14 -3.00 7.74 3.89
CA LEU A 14 -3.85 8.49 2.96
C LEU A 14 -3.84 7.85 1.56
N ALA A 15 -2.67 7.47 1.06
CA ALA A 15 -2.54 6.87 -0.27
C ALA A 15 -3.24 5.52 -0.37
N PHE A 16 -3.00 4.63 0.58
CA PHE A 16 -3.57 3.28 0.54
C PHE A 16 -5.03 3.25 0.92
N LEU A 17 -5.47 4.12 1.81
CA LEU A 17 -6.89 4.25 2.12
C LEU A 17 -7.67 4.70 0.88
N THR A 18 -7.18 5.71 0.18
CA THR A 18 -7.81 6.22 -1.05
C THR A 18 -7.84 5.14 -2.12
N SER A 19 -6.71 4.50 -2.39
CA SER A 19 -6.59 3.43 -3.38
C SER A 19 -7.49 2.24 -3.03
N GLY A 20 -7.50 1.83 -1.77
CA GLY A 20 -8.30 0.71 -1.31
C GLY A 20 -9.80 0.99 -1.42
N ILE A 21 -10.24 2.18 -1.04
CA ILE A 21 -11.65 2.57 -1.15
C ILE A 21 -12.10 2.54 -2.61
N GLN A 22 -11.30 3.08 -3.53
CA GLN A 22 -11.61 3.06 -4.96
C GLN A 22 -11.80 1.64 -5.48
N LYS A 23 -10.95 0.71 -5.04
CA LYS A 23 -11.01 -0.70 -5.46
C LYS A 23 -12.22 -1.41 -4.87
N VAL A 24 -12.53 -1.18 -3.59
CA VAL A 24 -13.69 -1.81 -2.95
C VAL A 24 -15.00 -1.32 -3.57
N LEU A 25 -15.10 -0.01 -3.82
CA LEU A 25 -16.26 0.57 -4.50
C LEU A 25 -16.30 0.23 -5.99
N PHE A 26 -15.18 -0.23 -6.51
CA PHE A 26 -15.02 -0.58 -7.92
C PHE A 26 -15.48 0.56 -8.83
N ASN A 27 -14.97 1.76 -8.56
CA ASN A 27 -15.30 2.95 -9.33
C ASN A 27 -14.79 2.81 -10.79
N PRO A 28 -15.16 3.72 -11.72
CA PRO A 28 -14.72 3.57 -13.12
C PRO A 28 -13.23 3.45 -13.30
N LEU A 29 -12.42 4.17 -12.52
CA LEU A 29 -10.97 4.10 -12.60
C LEU A 29 -10.46 2.72 -12.17
N ALA A 30 -10.98 2.20 -11.06
CA ALA A 30 -10.62 0.87 -10.57
C ALA A 30 -11.08 -0.23 -11.55
N SER A 31 -12.29 -0.09 -12.11
CA SER A 31 -12.81 -1.02 -13.11
C SER A 31 -11.91 -1.10 -14.34
N GLN A 32 -11.46 0.04 -14.86
CA GLN A 32 -10.54 0.09 -15.99
C GLN A 32 -9.20 -0.57 -15.65
N SER A 33 -8.65 -0.27 -14.49
CA SER A 33 -7.39 -0.86 -14.05
C SER A 33 -7.49 -2.37 -13.89
N ALA A 34 -8.55 -2.86 -13.27
CA ALA A 34 -8.79 -4.29 -13.10
C ALA A 34 -8.87 -5.01 -14.44
N GLY A 35 -9.65 -4.46 -15.37
CA GLY A 35 -9.79 -5.02 -16.71
C GLY A 35 -8.45 -5.06 -17.47
N HIS A 36 -7.71 -3.96 -17.41
CA HIS A 36 -6.39 -3.86 -18.05
C HIS A 36 -5.40 -4.89 -17.50
N LEU A 37 -5.37 -5.06 -16.18
CA LEU A 37 -4.42 -5.98 -15.53
C LEU A 37 -4.90 -7.43 -15.48
N GLY A 38 -6.13 -7.70 -15.91
CA GLY A 38 -6.67 -9.04 -15.95
C GLY A 38 -7.25 -9.54 -14.64
N PHE A 39 -7.60 -8.64 -13.72
CA PHE A 39 -8.24 -9.00 -12.45
C PHE A 39 -9.74 -9.04 -12.57
N SER A 40 -10.38 -10.02 -11.91
CA SER A 40 -11.82 -10.02 -11.71
C SER A 40 -12.21 -8.90 -10.73
N LYS A 41 -13.49 -8.50 -10.76
CA LYS A 41 -14.03 -7.53 -9.80
C LYS A 41 -13.76 -7.98 -8.35
N SER A 42 -14.08 -9.23 -8.03
CA SER A 42 -13.89 -9.78 -6.69
C SER A 42 -12.44 -9.75 -6.25
N ALA A 43 -11.51 -10.16 -7.13
CA ALA A 43 -10.08 -10.16 -6.82
C ALA A 43 -9.58 -8.74 -6.57
N PHE A 44 -10.00 -7.79 -7.39
CA PHE A 44 -9.56 -6.40 -7.25
C PHE A 44 -10.13 -5.76 -5.98
N GLN A 45 -11.36 -6.06 -5.62
CA GLN A 45 -11.96 -5.61 -4.36
C GLN A 45 -11.21 -6.18 -3.14
N ARG A 46 -10.77 -7.44 -3.21
CA ARG A 46 -9.96 -8.04 -2.13
C ARG A 46 -8.63 -7.34 -1.96
N ILE A 47 -7.98 -6.96 -3.06
CA ILE A 47 -6.75 -6.16 -3.00
C ILE A 47 -7.03 -4.83 -2.30
N GLY A 48 -8.14 -4.18 -2.62
CA GLY A 48 -8.56 -2.95 -1.96
C GLY A 48 -8.77 -3.12 -0.46
N MET A 49 -9.37 -4.22 -0.04
CA MET A 49 -9.55 -4.53 1.39
C MET A 49 -8.20 -4.69 2.10
N VAL A 50 -7.23 -5.36 1.48
CA VAL A 50 -5.87 -5.51 2.02
C VAL A 50 -5.21 -4.13 2.15
N GLU A 51 -5.36 -3.27 1.16
CA GLU A 51 -4.80 -1.92 1.22
C GLU A 51 -5.41 -1.09 2.34
N ILE A 52 -6.73 -1.15 2.53
CA ILE A 52 -7.42 -0.46 3.64
C ILE A 52 -6.94 -1.00 4.99
N ALA A 53 -6.89 -2.32 5.14
CA ALA A 53 -6.43 -2.95 6.37
C ALA A 53 -4.99 -2.56 6.69
N GLY A 54 -4.12 -2.56 5.67
CA GLY A 54 -2.73 -2.12 5.82
C GLY A 54 -2.61 -0.65 6.21
N ALA A 55 -3.41 0.21 5.57
CA ALA A 55 -3.43 1.64 5.88
C ALA A 55 -3.85 1.89 7.35
N VAL A 56 -4.91 1.25 7.79
CA VAL A 56 -5.40 1.37 9.18
C VAL A 56 -4.35 0.84 10.16
N ALA A 57 -3.72 -0.29 9.86
CA ALA A 57 -2.70 -0.88 10.73
C ALA A 57 -1.45 0.00 10.84
N VAL A 58 -1.03 0.62 9.74
CA VAL A 58 0.09 1.58 9.76
C VAL A 58 -0.26 2.76 10.66
N MET A 59 -1.45 3.32 10.52
CA MET A 59 -1.87 4.48 11.33
C MET A 59 -2.07 4.10 12.79
N ALA A 60 -2.64 2.94 13.09
CA ALA A 60 -2.86 2.48 14.46
C ALA A 60 -1.53 2.32 15.22
N GLY A 61 -0.45 1.98 14.53
CA GLY A 61 0.88 1.84 15.13
C GLY A 61 1.71 3.11 15.10
N LEU A 62 1.16 4.24 14.68
CA LEU A 62 1.92 5.47 14.44
C LEU A 62 2.75 5.90 15.65
N ALA A 63 2.16 5.94 16.84
CA ALA A 63 2.81 6.40 18.06
C ALA A 63 3.43 5.28 18.88
N ALA A 64 3.29 4.03 18.45
CA ALA A 64 3.79 2.89 19.20
C ALA A 64 5.30 2.74 19.05
N LYS A 65 5.95 2.16 20.05
CA LYS A 65 7.41 2.02 20.11
C LYS A 65 7.80 0.58 20.47
N GLY A 66 9.02 0.22 20.06
CA GLY A 66 9.65 -1.04 20.47
C GLY A 66 8.92 -2.28 19.97
N THR A 67 8.67 -3.22 20.88
CA THR A 67 8.09 -4.52 20.57
C THR A 67 6.62 -4.63 20.97
N SER A 68 5.93 -3.50 21.18
CA SER A 68 4.49 -3.53 21.46
C SER A 68 3.72 -4.12 20.28
N PHE A 69 2.53 -4.64 20.58
CA PHE A 69 1.64 -5.20 19.54
C PHE A 69 1.41 -4.20 18.40
N TRP A 70 1.13 -2.95 18.73
CA TRP A 70 0.84 -1.92 17.72
C TRP A 70 2.04 -1.58 16.87
N ALA A 71 3.26 -1.59 17.46
CA ALA A 71 4.50 -1.37 16.71
C ALA A 71 4.75 -2.51 15.72
N ILE A 72 4.58 -3.75 16.16
CA ILE A 72 4.74 -4.93 15.30
C ILE A 72 3.70 -4.93 14.19
N LEU A 73 2.46 -4.55 14.51
CA LEU A 73 1.39 -4.46 13.52
C LEU A 73 1.72 -3.43 12.44
N ASN A 74 2.25 -2.26 12.83
CA ASN A 74 2.71 -1.24 11.87
C ASN A 74 3.81 -1.81 10.95
N GLU A 75 4.79 -2.49 11.52
CA GLU A 75 5.89 -3.07 10.76
C GLU A 75 5.41 -4.13 9.77
N LEU A 76 4.54 -5.03 10.22
CA LEU A 76 3.95 -6.05 9.34
C LEU A 76 3.11 -5.43 8.24
N ALA A 77 2.35 -4.39 8.56
CA ALA A 77 1.54 -3.68 7.58
C ALA A 77 2.42 -2.99 6.54
N ALA A 78 3.47 -2.29 6.97
CA ALA A 78 4.40 -1.64 6.05
C ALA A 78 5.08 -2.65 5.13
N GLY A 79 5.50 -3.79 5.67
CA GLY A 79 6.07 -4.89 4.89
C GLY A 79 5.07 -5.47 3.89
N GLY A 80 3.85 -5.71 4.33
CA GLY A 80 2.77 -6.22 3.48
C GLY A 80 2.39 -5.26 2.35
N LEU A 81 2.32 -3.97 2.65
CA LEU A 81 2.05 -2.95 1.63
C LEU A 81 3.21 -2.82 0.63
N THR A 82 4.44 -2.96 1.09
CA THR A 82 5.61 -3.00 0.22
C THR A 82 5.48 -4.15 -0.79
N VAL A 83 5.18 -5.36 -0.31
CA VAL A 83 5.01 -6.54 -1.17
C VAL A 83 3.85 -6.32 -2.14
N THR A 84 2.73 -5.78 -1.67
CA THR A 84 1.56 -5.51 -2.51
C THR A 84 1.92 -4.57 -3.67
N MET A 85 2.69 -3.53 -3.40
CA MET A 85 3.09 -2.57 -4.44
C MET A 85 4.15 -3.13 -5.38
N ILE A 86 5.06 -3.97 -4.89
CA ILE A 86 6.00 -4.67 -5.75
C ILE A 86 5.26 -5.58 -6.74
N LEU A 87 4.25 -6.31 -6.25
CA LEU A 87 3.40 -7.13 -7.12
C LEU A 87 2.62 -6.27 -8.12
N ALA A 88 2.13 -5.10 -7.71
CA ALA A 88 1.47 -4.18 -8.62
C ALA A 88 2.40 -3.74 -9.75
N VAL A 89 3.64 -3.37 -9.44
CA VAL A 89 4.66 -3.05 -10.45
C VAL A 89 4.88 -4.24 -11.39
N TYR A 90 5.00 -5.44 -10.83
CA TYR A 90 5.19 -6.65 -11.62
C TYR A 90 4.06 -6.86 -12.63
N PHE A 91 2.80 -6.72 -12.20
CA PHE A 91 1.66 -6.88 -13.11
C PHE A 91 1.65 -5.83 -14.21
N HIS A 92 2.01 -4.58 -13.91
CA HIS A 92 2.13 -3.52 -14.91
C HIS A 92 3.23 -3.82 -15.92
N VAL A 93 4.41 -4.22 -15.45
CA VAL A 93 5.54 -4.56 -16.30
C VAL A 93 5.19 -5.76 -17.20
N ARG A 94 4.51 -6.75 -16.66
CA ARG A 94 4.08 -7.92 -17.41
C ARG A 94 3.11 -7.55 -18.55
N LYS A 95 2.30 -6.51 -18.36
CA LYS A 95 1.39 -6.00 -19.39
C LYS A 95 2.07 -5.08 -20.39
N GLY A 96 3.36 -4.78 -20.21
CA GLY A 96 4.09 -3.88 -21.07
C GLY A 96 3.77 -2.41 -20.84
N ASP A 97 3.26 -2.06 -19.68
CA ASP A 97 2.91 -0.68 -19.34
C ASP A 97 4.15 0.20 -19.26
N ASP A 98 4.01 1.46 -19.69
CA ASP A 98 5.04 2.46 -19.57
C ASP A 98 5.31 2.81 -18.10
N VAL A 99 6.53 3.24 -17.82
CA VAL A 99 6.96 3.68 -16.46
C VAL A 99 5.98 4.69 -15.87
N LYS A 100 5.45 5.59 -16.66
CA LYS A 100 4.48 6.60 -16.20
C LYS A 100 3.22 5.96 -15.59
N VAL A 101 2.83 4.78 -16.04
CA VAL A 101 1.63 4.08 -15.56
C VAL A 101 1.88 3.43 -14.21
N PHE A 102 3.04 2.81 -14.00
CA PHE A 102 3.33 2.11 -12.76
C PHE A 102 4.19 2.90 -11.77
N ALA A 103 4.65 4.11 -12.13
CA ALA A 103 5.44 4.94 -11.24
C ALA A 103 4.77 5.21 -9.89
N PRO A 104 3.43 5.44 -9.80
CA PRO A 104 2.78 5.58 -8.49
C PRO A 104 2.94 4.36 -7.61
N ALA A 105 2.77 3.15 -8.15
CA ALA A 105 2.94 1.91 -7.39
C ALA A 105 4.41 1.72 -6.96
N ALA A 106 5.35 2.00 -7.85
CA ALA A 106 6.77 1.93 -7.54
C ALA A 106 7.14 2.93 -6.45
N GLY A 107 6.63 4.16 -6.53
CA GLY A 107 6.83 5.19 -5.52
C GLY A 107 6.28 4.77 -4.16
N LEU A 108 5.09 4.21 -4.12
CA LEU A 108 4.48 3.71 -2.89
C LEU A 108 5.24 2.51 -2.31
N ALA A 109 5.77 1.63 -3.16
CA ALA A 109 6.62 0.53 -2.70
C ALA A 109 7.88 1.06 -1.99
N VAL A 110 8.53 2.07 -2.57
CA VAL A 110 9.70 2.71 -1.97
C VAL A 110 9.34 3.39 -0.64
N LEU A 111 8.24 4.14 -0.61
CA LEU A 111 7.80 4.82 0.62
C LEU A 111 7.45 3.83 1.73
N ALA A 112 6.77 2.73 1.40
CA ALA A 112 6.42 1.70 2.38
C ALA A 112 7.67 1.02 2.92
N LEU A 113 8.63 0.73 2.05
CA LEU A 113 9.91 0.13 2.46
C LEU A 113 10.70 1.08 3.34
N LEU A 114 10.77 2.37 2.98
CA LEU A 114 11.46 3.38 3.79
C LEU A 114 10.81 3.53 5.17
N GLU A 115 9.49 3.54 5.23
CA GLU A 115 8.77 3.59 6.51
C GLU A 115 9.16 2.41 7.39
N LEU A 116 9.18 1.20 6.82
CA LEU A 116 9.57 0.01 7.54
C LEU A 116 11.01 0.12 8.06
N ILE A 117 11.94 0.56 7.21
CA ILE A 117 13.35 0.72 7.58
C ILE A 117 13.49 1.73 8.71
N PHE A 118 12.87 2.91 8.60
CA PHE A 118 12.94 3.92 9.64
C PHE A 118 12.25 3.48 10.93
N ARG A 119 11.22 2.64 10.82
CA ARG A 119 10.53 2.08 11.98
C ARG A 119 11.41 1.10 12.73
N LEU A 120 12.16 0.26 12.01
CA LEU A 120 13.02 -0.76 12.60
C LEU A 120 14.36 -0.20 13.09
N ALA A 121 14.78 0.94 12.60
CA ALA A 121 16.04 1.59 12.99
C ALA A 121 16.00 2.27 14.39
#